data_d52de2f08cda6462dbe12c3d43bf87ef
#
_entry.id   d52de2f08cda6462dbe12c3d43bf87ef
#
_cell.length_a   1.000
_cell.length_b   1.000
_cell.length_c   1.000
_cell.angle_alpha   90.00
_cell.angle_beta   90.00
_cell.angle_gamma   90.00
#
_symmetry.space_group_name_H-M   'P 1'
#
loop_
_entity.id
_entity.type
_entity.pdbx_description
1 polymer ?
#
loop_
_entity_poly.entity_id
_entity_poly.type
_entity_poly.pdbx_seq_one_letter_code
_entity_poly.pdbx_strand_id
1 'polypeptide(L)'
;MLDGFTRHGLFDLSVRVHGDLQVDDHHTIEDTGIVLGTALKEAIGDKKGIKRYGSCILPMDESLVLCAIDLSGRPYFVWDAEFTTDRIGDMSTEMVKEFFYAISYACGMNLHIRVLAGGNNHHVAEAMFKSFAKALDAATSYDPRITDVLSTKGLSLIHI
;
A
#
# COMPACT_ATOMS: atom_id res chain seq x y z
N MET A 1 12.61 1.37 0.91
CA MET A 1 11.21 0.90 0.91
C MET A 1 10.54 1.12 -0.46
N LEU A 2 10.45 2.34 -0.99
CA LEU A 2 9.77 2.60 -2.28
C LEU A 2 10.46 1.93 -3.48
N ASP A 3 11.78 1.81 -3.52
CA ASP A 3 12.49 1.03 -4.56
C ASP A 3 12.06 -0.45 -4.55
N GLY A 4 11.93 -1.02 -3.34
CA GLY A 4 11.40 -2.38 -3.17
C GLY A 4 9.97 -2.50 -3.66
N PHE A 5 9.11 -1.50 -3.35
CA PHE A 5 7.74 -1.45 -3.83
C PHE A 5 7.68 -1.44 -5.36
N THR A 6 8.40 -0.56 -6.03
CA THR A 6 8.39 -0.47 -7.50
C THR A 6 8.93 -1.75 -8.16
N ARG A 7 10.04 -2.26 -7.66
CA ARG A 7 10.71 -3.44 -8.21
C ARG A 7 9.84 -4.69 -8.11
N HIS A 8 9.20 -4.90 -6.96
CA HIS A 8 8.39 -6.10 -6.73
C HIS A 8 6.96 -5.97 -7.25
N GLY A 9 6.43 -4.76 -7.35
CA GLY A 9 5.12 -4.49 -7.96
C GLY A 9 5.14 -4.34 -9.47
N LEU A 10 6.34 -4.28 -10.07
CA LEU A 10 6.53 -4.05 -11.52
C LEU A 10 5.94 -2.71 -11.97
N PHE A 11 6.06 -1.69 -11.13
CA PHE A 11 5.61 -0.33 -11.41
C PHE A 11 6.77 0.56 -11.83
N ASP A 12 6.50 1.52 -12.69
CA ASP A 12 7.38 2.65 -12.95
C ASP A 12 6.98 3.81 -12.03
N LEU A 13 7.89 4.23 -11.17
CA LEU A 13 7.65 5.30 -10.19
C LEU A 13 8.83 6.26 -10.17
N SER A 14 8.54 7.55 -10.31
CA SER A 14 9.50 8.64 -10.05
C SER A 14 9.01 9.45 -8.86
N VAL A 15 9.83 9.53 -7.83
CA VAL A 15 9.51 10.26 -6.59
C VAL A 15 10.56 11.34 -6.34
N ARG A 16 10.09 12.55 -6.08
CA ARG A 16 10.92 13.65 -5.58
C ARG A 16 10.21 14.31 -4.42
N VAL A 17 10.82 14.23 -3.26
CA VAL A 17 10.26 14.77 -2.01
C VAL A 17 11.23 15.77 -1.41
N HIS A 18 10.70 16.91 -0.96
CA HIS A 18 11.40 17.90 -0.15
C HIS A 18 10.56 18.12 1.10
N GLY A 19 11.01 17.60 2.22
CA GLY A 19 10.30 17.69 3.50
C GLY A 19 11.00 18.57 4.51
N ASP A 20 10.30 18.86 5.58
CA ASP A 20 10.73 19.67 6.73
C ASP A 20 11.42 18.80 7.80
N LEU A 21 12.40 17.98 7.38
CA LEU A 21 13.11 17.01 8.24
C LEU A 21 13.78 17.62 9.46
N GLN A 22 13.92 18.97 9.52
CA GLN A 22 14.35 19.67 10.71
C GLN A 22 13.31 19.65 11.85
N VAL A 23 12.04 19.32 11.54
CA VAL A 23 10.99 19.08 12.53
C VAL A 23 11.02 17.60 12.93
N ASP A 24 10.65 16.74 11.99
CA ASP A 24 10.73 15.28 12.06
C ASP A 24 10.46 14.67 10.67
N ASP A 25 10.23 13.36 10.61
CA ASP A 25 9.90 12.64 9.37
C ASP A 25 8.39 12.50 9.09
N HIS A 26 7.51 13.00 10.00
CA HIS A 26 6.07 12.80 9.95
C HIS A 26 5.44 13.36 8.67
N HIS A 27 5.49 14.68 8.49
CA HIS A 27 4.88 15.34 7.33
C HIS A 27 5.42 14.77 6.01
N THR A 28 6.73 14.54 5.94
CA THR A 28 7.39 14.02 4.74
C THR A 28 6.84 12.66 4.33
N ILE A 29 6.66 11.76 5.28
CA ILE A 29 6.21 10.37 5.01
C ILE A 29 4.70 10.33 4.76
N GLU A 30 3.90 11.03 5.58
CA GLU A 30 2.45 11.11 5.41
C GLU A 30 2.07 11.71 4.05
N ASP A 31 2.61 12.88 3.71
CA ASP A 31 2.35 13.56 2.43
C ASP A 31 2.80 12.71 1.24
N THR A 32 3.92 12.00 1.36
CA THR A 32 4.35 11.04 0.33
C THR A 32 3.31 9.94 0.14
N GLY A 33 2.73 9.43 1.22
CA GLY A 33 1.64 8.45 1.18
C GLY A 33 0.38 8.99 0.50
N ILE A 34 -0.03 10.23 0.85
CA ILE A 34 -1.19 10.90 0.25
C ILE A 34 -1.00 11.10 -1.26
N VAL A 35 0.15 11.65 -1.68
CA VAL A 35 0.45 11.93 -3.09
C VAL A 35 0.52 10.63 -3.88
N LEU A 36 1.20 9.61 -3.36
CA LEU A 36 1.29 8.31 -4.02
C LEU A 36 -0.08 7.63 -4.12
N GLY A 37 -0.90 7.69 -3.07
CA GLY A 37 -2.26 7.16 -3.07
C GLY A 37 -3.16 7.85 -4.10
N THR A 38 -3.04 9.17 -4.23
CA THR A 38 -3.75 9.97 -5.24
C THR A 38 -3.30 9.58 -6.66
N ALA A 39 -1.99 9.48 -6.89
CA ALA A 39 -1.44 9.05 -8.19
C ALA A 39 -1.89 7.64 -8.57
N LEU A 40 -1.92 6.71 -7.62
CA LEU A 40 -2.45 5.35 -7.84
C LEU A 40 -3.93 5.38 -8.21
N LYS A 41 -4.74 6.18 -7.53
CA LYS A 41 -6.17 6.33 -7.85
C LYS A 41 -6.39 6.84 -9.28
N GLU A 42 -5.62 7.84 -9.69
CA GLU A 42 -5.65 8.39 -11.04
C GLU A 42 -5.20 7.36 -12.09
N ALA A 43 -4.11 6.64 -11.82
CA ALA A 43 -3.58 5.62 -12.72
C ALA A 43 -4.54 4.42 -12.90
N ILE A 44 -5.25 4.01 -11.85
CA ILE A 44 -6.25 2.93 -11.88
C ILE A 44 -7.50 3.35 -12.67
N GLY A 45 -7.83 4.63 -12.69
CA GLY A 45 -8.94 5.17 -13.46
C GLY A 45 -10.31 4.60 -13.07
N ASP A 46 -11.08 4.17 -14.08
CA ASP A 46 -12.46 3.69 -13.92
C ASP A 46 -12.59 2.25 -13.41
N LYS A 47 -11.48 1.56 -13.19
CA LYS A 47 -11.39 0.19 -12.65
C LYS A 47 -12.03 -0.89 -13.53
N LYS A 48 -12.30 -0.61 -14.81
CA LYS A 48 -12.84 -1.61 -15.73
C LYS A 48 -11.80 -2.66 -16.07
N GLY A 49 -12.21 -3.91 -16.10
CA GLY A 49 -11.38 -5.04 -16.53
C GLY A 49 -10.32 -5.48 -15.53
N ILE A 50 -10.11 -4.78 -14.41
CA ILE A 50 -9.12 -5.18 -13.40
C ILE A 50 -9.70 -6.20 -12.42
N LYS A 51 -8.82 -6.99 -11.80
CA LYS A 51 -9.21 -7.99 -10.80
C LYS A 51 -9.77 -7.38 -9.53
N ARG A 52 -9.48 -6.12 -9.23
CA ARG A 52 -9.93 -5.37 -8.06
C ARG A 52 -9.37 -5.86 -6.72
N TYR A 53 -9.30 -7.16 -6.51
CA TYR A 53 -8.80 -7.77 -5.28
C TYR A 53 -7.39 -8.31 -5.49
N GLY A 54 -6.53 -8.08 -4.53
CA GLY A 54 -5.19 -8.65 -4.52
C GLY A 54 -4.75 -8.97 -3.11
N SER A 55 -4.00 -10.04 -2.95
CA SER A 55 -3.39 -10.39 -1.68
C SER A 55 -2.05 -11.06 -1.88
N CYS A 56 -1.18 -10.91 -0.89
CA CYS A 56 0.12 -11.55 -0.87
C CYS A 56 0.49 -11.89 0.57
N ILE A 57 0.96 -13.11 0.78
CA ILE A 57 1.69 -13.50 1.99
C ILE A 57 3.15 -13.62 1.57
N LEU A 58 4.01 -12.79 2.15
CA LEU A 58 5.40 -12.64 1.72
C LEU A 58 6.37 -12.84 2.88
N PRO A 59 7.31 -13.78 2.75
CA PRO A 59 8.39 -13.98 3.71
C PRO A 59 9.55 -13.03 3.43
N MET A 60 10.19 -12.57 4.48
CA MET A 60 11.48 -11.88 4.46
C MET A 60 12.30 -12.44 5.63
N ASP A 61 13.13 -13.42 5.34
CA ASP A 61 13.85 -14.24 6.31
C ASP A 61 12.90 -14.79 7.39
N GLU A 62 13.06 -14.41 8.65
CA GLU A 62 12.20 -14.83 9.77
C GLU A 62 10.84 -14.14 9.80
N SER A 63 10.66 -13.06 9.04
CA SER A 63 9.43 -12.27 9.04
C SER A 63 8.46 -12.76 7.97
N LEU A 64 7.18 -12.75 8.29
CA LEU A 64 6.10 -13.13 7.37
C LEU A 64 4.96 -12.13 7.47
N VAL A 65 4.61 -11.49 6.35
CA VAL A 65 3.59 -10.46 6.29
C VAL A 65 2.48 -10.83 5.30
N LEU A 66 1.24 -10.62 5.72
CA LEU A 66 0.06 -10.66 4.86
C LEU A 66 -0.36 -9.24 4.50
N CYS A 67 -0.58 -9.00 3.22
CA CYS A 67 -1.24 -7.81 2.70
C CYS A 67 -2.43 -8.21 1.83
N ALA A 68 -3.59 -7.55 2.03
CA ALA A 68 -4.78 -7.74 1.22
C ALA A 68 -5.41 -6.41 0.86
N ILE A 69 -5.82 -6.26 -0.41
CA ILE A 69 -6.35 -5.04 -1.00
C ILE A 69 -7.71 -5.30 -1.65
N ASP A 70 -8.65 -4.36 -1.47
CA ASP A 70 -9.85 -4.21 -2.29
C ASP A 70 -9.90 -2.77 -2.83
N LEU A 71 -9.80 -2.59 -4.14
CA LEU A 71 -9.89 -1.30 -4.84
C LEU A 71 -11.35 -0.83 -4.97
N SER A 72 -12.10 -0.88 -3.87
CA SER A 72 -13.55 -0.63 -3.83
C SER A 72 -13.95 0.83 -4.05
N GLY A 73 -13.05 1.79 -3.90
CA GLY A 73 -13.36 3.22 -3.86
C GLY A 73 -13.79 3.72 -2.46
N ARG A 74 -13.87 2.85 -1.48
CA ARG A 74 -14.18 3.16 -0.08
C ARG A 74 -12.97 2.83 0.78
N PRO A 75 -12.30 3.83 1.38
CA PRO A 75 -11.10 3.57 2.19
C PRO A 75 -11.46 2.84 3.48
N TYR A 76 -10.61 1.90 3.85
CA TYR A 76 -10.59 1.27 5.16
C TYR A 76 -9.21 0.69 5.41
N PHE A 77 -8.63 0.96 6.57
CA PHE A 77 -7.30 0.48 6.91
C PHE A 77 -7.32 -0.39 8.17
N VAL A 78 -6.75 -1.57 8.07
CA VAL A 78 -6.56 -2.49 9.18
C VAL A 78 -5.07 -2.76 9.35
N TRP A 79 -4.58 -2.48 10.54
CA TRP A 79 -3.20 -2.66 10.93
C TRP A 79 -3.11 -3.62 12.11
N ASP A 80 -2.38 -4.72 11.92
CA ASP A 80 -2.10 -5.72 12.93
C ASP A 80 -0.60 -6.04 12.90
N ALA A 81 0.20 -5.10 13.42
CA ALA A 81 1.64 -5.17 13.46
C ALA A 81 2.20 -4.29 14.58
N GLU A 82 3.31 -4.73 15.15
CA GLU A 82 4.06 -3.98 16.15
C GLU A 82 5.54 -3.96 15.77
N PHE A 83 6.19 -2.83 16.01
CA PHE A 83 7.63 -2.67 15.91
C PHE A 83 8.22 -2.63 17.33
N THR A 84 9.38 -3.23 17.51
CA THR A 84 10.05 -3.31 18.80
C THR A 84 11.15 -2.25 19.00
N THR A 85 11.36 -1.42 17.97
CA THR A 85 12.29 -0.28 18.00
C THR A 85 11.59 0.97 17.47
N ASP A 86 12.01 2.13 17.93
CA ASP A 86 11.42 3.41 17.53
C ASP A 86 11.84 3.85 16.12
N ARG A 87 12.94 3.30 15.59
CA ARG A 87 13.49 3.72 14.29
C ARG A 87 14.05 2.54 13.49
N ILE A 88 13.98 2.68 12.17
CA ILE A 88 14.67 1.86 11.18
C ILE A 88 15.50 2.81 10.30
N GLY A 89 16.82 2.87 10.54
CA GLY A 89 17.66 3.94 9.99
C GLY A 89 17.17 5.31 10.49
N ASP A 90 16.94 6.23 9.58
CA ASP A 90 16.44 7.58 9.91
C ASP A 90 14.90 7.68 9.96
N MET A 91 14.17 6.62 9.61
CA MET A 91 12.72 6.58 9.60
C MET A 91 12.15 6.13 10.95
N SER A 92 11.20 6.87 11.51
CA SER A 92 10.42 6.46 12.68
C SER A 92 9.51 5.29 12.31
N THR A 93 9.46 4.26 13.15
CA THR A 93 8.68 3.05 12.86
C THR A 93 7.17 3.29 12.85
N GLU A 94 6.68 4.23 13.65
CA GLU A 94 5.29 4.67 13.64
C GLU A 94 4.86 5.20 12.26
N MET A 95 5.79 5.80 11.52
CA MET A 95 5.52 6.35 10.19
C MET A 95 5.27 5.28 9.12
N VAL A 96 5.64 4.04 9.37
CA VAL A 96 5.25 2.93 8.47
C VAL A 96 3.74 2.77 8.45
N LYS A 97 3.09 2.82 9.62
CA LYS A 97 1.63 2.77 9.73
C LYS A 97 0.97 3.98 9.09
N GLU A 98 1.47 5.18 9.39
CA GLU A 98 0.93 6.43 8.84
C GLU A 98 1.03 6.48 7.31
N PHE A 99 2.14 6.02 6.74
CA PHE A 99 2.29 5.90 5.28
C PHE A 99 1.21 5.01 4.66
N PHE A 100 0.98 3.80 5.22
CA PHE A 100 -0.03 2.89 4.68
C PHE A 100 -1.45 3.37 4.93
N TYR A 101 -1.70 4.07 6.04
CA TYR A 101 -2.96 4.74 6.28
C TYR A 101 -3.22 5.82 5.22
N ALA A 102 -2.26 6.72 5.01
CA ALA A 102 -2.36 7.82 4.06
C ALA A 102 -2.63 7.34 2.63
N ILE A 103 -1.85 6.34 2.15
CA ILE A 103 -2.02 5.79 0.80
C ILE A 103 -3.37 5.07 0.64
N SER A 104 -3.84 4.35 1.66
CA SER A 104 -5.13 3.65 1.66
C SER A 104 -6.30 4.62 1.50
N TYR A 105 -6.30 5.70 2.26
CA TYR A 105 -7.36 6.70 2.23
C TYR A 105 -7.31 7.54 0.96
N ALA A 106 -6.16 8.00 0.52
CA ALA A 106 -6.02 8.79 -0.70
C ALA A 106 -6.39 8.00 -1.96
N CYS A 107 -6.00 6.74 -2.04
CA CYS A 107 -6.38 5.86 -3.16
C CYS A 107 -7.85 5.41 -3.11
N GLY A 108 -8.45 5.37 -1.93
CA GLY A 108 -9.80 4.84 -1.71
C GLY A 108 -9.84 3.31 -1.76
N MET A 109 -8.85 2.67 -1.13
CA MET A 109 -8.79 1.21 -1.04
C MET A 109 -9.06 0.70 0.37
N ASN A 110 -9.60 -0.50 0.49
CA ASN A 110 -9.45 -1.26 1.72
C ASN A 110 -8.05 -1.87 1.73
N LEU A 111 -7.31 -1.69 2.79
CA LEU A 111 -5.96 -2.22 2.96
C LEU A 111 -5.84 -2.90 4.32
N HIS A 112 -5.49 -4.17 4.30
CA HIS A 112 -5.20 -4.94 5.50
C HIS A 112 -3.73 -5.34 5.48
N ILE A 113 -3.00 -5.04 6.55
CA ILE A 113 -1.61 -5.47 6.77
C ILE A 113 -1.54 -6.19 8.11
N ARG A 114 -1.02 -7.42 8.10
CA ARG A 114 -0.83 -8.24 9.29
C ARG A 114 0.56 -8.84 9.29
N VAL A 115 1.25 -8.77 10.42
CA VAL A 115 2.49 -9.52 10.66
C VAL A 115 2.11 -10.87 11.24
N LEU A 116 2.36 -11.93 10.46
CA LEU A 116 2.08 -13.31 10.87
C LEU A 116 3.24 -13.91 11.67
N ALA A 117 4.47 -13.49 11.34
CA ALA A 117 5.68 -13.73 12.10
C ALA A 117 6.57 -12.50 11.99
N GLY A 118 7.11 -12.06 13.10
CA GLY A 118 7.99 -10.90 13.21
C GLY A 118 9.41 -11.30 13.63
N GLY A 119 10.31 -10.34 13.60
CA GLY A 119 11.70 -10.49 13.99
C GLY A 119 12.44 -9.17 13.85
N ASN A 120 13.35 -9.07 12.91
CA ASN A 120 14.04 -7.81 12.62
C ASN A 120 13.05 -6.78 12.06
N ASN A 121 12.97 -5.60 12.68
CA ASN A 121 12.00 -4.56 12.28
C ASN A 121 12.19 -4.07 10.84
N HIS A 122 13.43 -4.05 10.33
CA HIS A 122 13.70 -3.72 8.94
C HIS A 122 13.10 -4.78 8.00
N HIS A 123 13.27 -6.06 8.31
CA HIS A 123 12.69 -7.17 7.52
C HIS A 123 11.16 -7.11 7.55
N VAL A 124 10.55 -6.82 8.69
CA VAL A 124 9.09 -6.62 8.81
C VAL A 124 8.62 -5.48 7.90
N ALA A 125 9.24 -4.30 8.00
CA ALA A 125 8.88 -3.16 7.17
C ALA A 125 9.09 -3.45 5.68
N GLU A 126 10.23 -4.03 5.30
CA GLU A 126 10.51 -4.38 3.91
C GLU A 126 9.50 -5.41 3.37
N ALA A 127 9.14 -6.42 4.16
CA ALA A 127 8.10 -7.39 3.81
C ALA A 127 6.72 -6.73 3.61
N MET A 128 6.39 -5.71 4.42
CA MET A 128 5.15 -4.94 4.24
C MET A 128 5.12 -4.23 2.88
N PHE A 129 6.17 -3.50 2.52
CA PHE A 129 6.23 -2.79 1.23
C PHE A 129 6.23 -3.75 0.04
N LYS A 130 6.92 -4.88 0.13
CA LYS A 130 6.94 -5.91 -0.92
C LYS A 130 5.59 -6.63 -1.05
N SER A 131 4.95 -7.02 0.06
CA SER A 131 3.65 -7.68 0.04
C SER A 131 2.55 -6.75 -0.46
N PHE A 132 2.59 -5.47 -0.09
CA PHE A 132 1.72 -4.43 -0.63
C PHE A 132 1.90 -4.27 -2.14
N ALA A 133 3.13 -4.21 -2.62
CA ALA A 133 3.46 -4.13 -4.04
C ALA A 133 2.87 -5.32 -4.83
N LYS A 134 3.06 -6.54 -4.33
CA LYS A 134 2.53 -7.76 -4.97
C LYS A 134 1.00 -7.84 -4.91
N ALA A 135 0.40 -7.41 -3.81
CA ALA A 135 -1.06 -7.35 -3.69
C ALA A 135 -1.66 -6.32 -4.65
N LEU A 136 -1.01 -5.16 -4.80
CA LEU A 136 -1.43 -4.10 -5.71
C LEU A 136 -1.28 -4.53 -7.18
N ASP A 137 -0.16 -5.12 -7.57
CA ASP A 137 0.06 -5.71 -8.90
C ASP A 137 -1.06 -6.71 -9.25
N ALA A 138 -1.38 -7.61 -8.31
CA ALA A 138 -2.48 -8.56 -8.49
C ALA A 138 -3.84 -7.86 -8.65
N ALA A 139 -4.14 -6.85 -7.82
CA ALA A 139 -5.43 -6.14 -7.84
C ALA A 139 -5.64 -5.32 -9.11
N THR A 140 -4.57 -4.72 -9.66
CA THR A 140 -4.60 -3.87 -10.86
C THR A 140 -4.46 -4.64 -12.15
N SER A 141 -4.08 -5.92 -12.11
CA SER A 141 -3.97 -6.78 -13.29
C SER A 141 -5.31 -6.96 -14.00
N TYR A 142 -5.30 -6.89 -15.32
CA TYR A 142 -6.48 -7.17 -16.13
C TYR A 142 -6.84 -8.66 -16.14
N ASP A 143 -8.14 -8.95 -16.15
CA ASP A 143 -8.66 -10.30 -16.41
C ASP A 143 -9.64 -10.22 -17.59
N PRO A 144 -9.40 -10.92 -18.71
CA PRO A 144 -10.23 -10.83 -19.90
C PRO A 144 -11.68 -11.29 -19.70
N ARG A 145 -11.98 -11.97 -18.61
CA ARG A 145 -13.33 -12.37 -18.21
C ARG A 145 -14.11 -11.23 -17.54
N ILE A 146 -13.43 -10.16 -17.13
CA ILE A 146 -14.03 -8.99 -16.47
C ILE A 146 -14.20 -7.90 -17.54
N THR A 147 -15.42 -7.75 -18.04
CA THR A 147 -15.72 -6.82 -19.14
C THR A 147 -16.14 -5.42 -18.68
N ASP A 148 -16.40 -5.25 -17.37
CA ASP A 148 -16.81 -3.99 -16.77
C ASP A 148 -16.18 -3.89 -15.35
N VAL A 149 -16.69 -3.01 -14.51
CA VAL A 149 -16.26 -2.92 -13.09
C VAL A 149 -16.75 -4.16 -12.33
N LEU A 150 -15.85 -4.84 -11.65
CA LEU A 150 -16.18 -6.03 -10.84
C LEU A 150 -16.94 -5.61 -9.56
N SER A 151 -18.23 -5.35 -9.70
CA SER A 151 -19.12 -4.97 -8.61
C SER A 151 -20.56 -5.36 -8.89
N THR A 152 -21.20 -6.04 -7.94
CA THR A 152 -22.64 -6.37 -8.03
C THR A 152 -23.55 -5.20 -7.68
N LYS A 153 -23.01 -4.13 -7.09
CA LYS A 153 -23.78 -2.98 -6.59
C LYS A 153 -23.60 -1.71 -7.43
N GLY A 154 -22.71 -1.72 -8.41
CA GLY A 154 -22.35 -0.52 -9.18
C GLY A 154 -21.71 0.62 -8.34
N LEU A 155 -21.50 0.42 -7.05
CA LEU A 155 -21.05 1.47 -6.11
C LEU A 155 -19.59 1.88 -6.29
N SER A 156 -18.80 1.13 -7.05
CA SER A 156 -17.43 1.52 -7.40
C SER A 156 -17.36 2.74 -8.31
N LEU A 157 -18.50 3.17 -8.84
CA LEU A 157 -18.66 4.31 -9.75
C LEU A 157 -19.39 5.49 -9.12
N ILE A 158 -19.65 5.47 -7.81
CA ILE A 158 -20.27 6.63 -7.15
C ILE A 158 -19.24 7.75 -7.13
N HIS A 159 -19.41 8.68 -8.05
CA HIS A 159 -18.83 10.00 -7.99
C HIS A 159 -19.81 10.85 -7.16
N ILE A 160 -19.42 11.19 -5.94
CA ILE A 160 -20.11 12.20 -5.14
C ILE A 160 -19.43 13.53 -5.42
#